data_f6a13856ff99b5b4540d8abfffc19ab4
#
_entry.id   f6a13856ff99b5b4540d8abfffc19ab4
#
_cell.length_a   1.000
_cell.length_b   1.000
_cell.length_c   1.000
_cell.angle_alpha   90.00
_cell.angle_beta   90.00
_cell.angle_gamma   90.00
#
_symmetry.space_group_name_H-M   'P 1'
#
loop_
_entity.id
_entity.type
_entity.pdbx_description
1 polymer ?
#
loop_
_entity_poly.entity_id
_entity_poly.type
_entity_poly.pdbx_seq_one_letter_code
_entity_poly.pdbx_strand_id
1 'polypeptide(L)'
;MKILLADKQDITRAGLTYVIEKMEGLETKYVEDKTELMLALRENEDTVVILDYTLFDINDSAELLILNQRFPYTRWLLFSEDLSADFVRVLIASSSMFSVLLKESPLTEIKEAIRFCVDRK
;
A
#
# COMPACT_ATOMS: atom_id res chain seq x y z
N MET A 1 13.87 -2.89 5.21
CA MET A 1 12.55 -3.30 4.69
C MET A 1 12.14 -2.38 3.57
N LYS A 2 11.69 -2.93 2.45
CA LYS A 2 11.18 -2.12 1.35
C LYS A 2 9.69 -1.88 1.48
N ILE A 3 9.29 -0.65 1.16
CA ILE A 3 7.90 -0.26 1.05
C ILE A 3 7.61 -0.08 -0.44
N LEU A 4 6.65 -0.82 -0.96
CA LEU A 4 6.30 -0.72 -2.38
C LEU A 4 5.29 0.40 -2.59
N LEU A 5 5.57 1.27 -3.55
CA LEU A 5 4.68 2.38 -3.89
C LEU A 5 3.95 2.06 -5.19
N ALA A 6 2.65 1.78 -5.07
CA ALA A 6 1.77 1.47 -6.20
C ALA A 6 0.83 2.65 -6.42
N ASP A 7 1.39 3.76 -6.92
CA ASP A 7 0.69 5.01 -7.10
C ASP A 7 1.30 5.75 -8.28
N LYS A 8 0.50 6.07 -9.28
CA LYS A 8 0.98 6.73 -10.49
C LYS A 8 1.11 8.24 -10.37
N GLN A 9 0.78 8.82 -9.22
CA GLN A 9 0.88 10.24 -8.98
C GLN A 9 2.29 10.60 -8.51
N ASP A 10 3.04 11.28 -9.37
CA ASP A 10 4.46 11.61 -9.13
C ASP A 10 4.69 12.32 -7.79
N ILE A 11 3.85 13.31 -7.48
CA ILE A 11 4.03 14.09 -6.27
C ILE A 11 3.79 13.25 -5.01
N THR A 12 2.86 12.31 -5.08
CA THR A 12 2.61 11.38 -3.96
C THR A 12 3.81 10.48 -3.75
N ARG A 13 4.37 9.91 -4.83
CA ARG A 13 5.56 9.07 -4.72
C ARG A 13 6.75 9.84 -4.15
N ALA A 14 6.97 11.05 -4.63
CA ALA A 14 8.07 11.88 -4.14
C ALA A 14 7.91 12.19 -2.65
N GLY A 15 6.72 12.57 -2.23
CA GLY A 15 6.44 12.85 -0.82
C GLY A 15 6.59 11.64 0.08
N LEU A 16 6.05 10.50 -0.35
CA LEU A 16 6.17 9.24 0.42
C LEU A 16 7.63 8.79 0.52
N THR A 17 8.37 8.87 -0.57
CA THR A 17 9.79 8.52 -0.58
C THR A 17 10.57 9.38 0.42
N TYR A 18 10.32 10.70 0.41
CA TYR A 18 10.96 11.62 1.34
C TYR A 18 10.68 11.25 2.80
N VAL A 19 9.42 10.97 3.11
CA VAL A 19 9.00 10.63 4.47
C VAL A 19 9.55 9.27 4.91
N ILE A 20 9.41 8.26 4.05
CA ILE A 20 9.77 6.88 4.40
C ILE A 20 11.27 6.71 4.55
N GLU A 21 12.07 7.33 3.68
CA GLU A 21 13.52 7.17 3.74
C GLU A 21 14.15 7.86 4.95
N LYS A 22 13.41 8.72 5.62
CA LYS A 22 13.82 9.27 6.91
C LYS A 22 13.48 8.36 8.08
N MET A 23 12.71 7.32 7.86
CA MET A 23 12.36 6.33 8.86
C MET A 23 13.42 5.24 8.85
N GLU A 24 14.00 4.94 10.02
CA GLU A 24 15.13 4.02 10.12
C GLU A 24 14.79 2.64 9.57
N GLY A 25 15.65 2.13 8.71
CA GLY A 25 15.52 0.79 8.17
C GLY A 25 14.53 0.62 7.03
N LEU A 26 13.94 1.73 6.56
CA LEU A 26 12.95 1.68 5.47
C LEU A 26 13.47 2.32 4.21
N GLU A 27 13.12 1.73 3.06
CA GLU A 27 13.40 2.30 1.76
C GLU A 27 12.20 2.07 0.84
N THR A 28 12.10 2.84 -0.24
CA THR A 28 10.95 2.76 -1.15
C THR A 28 11.34 2.12 -2.47
N LYS A 29 10.37 1.48 -3.09
CA LYS A 29 10.47 1.00 -4.46
C LYS A 29 9.16 1.28 -5.19
N TYR A 30 9.23 1.98 -6.31
CA TYR A 30 8.07 2.20 -7.16
C TYR A 30 7.78 0.94 -7.99
N VAL A 31 6.52 0.54 -8.03
CA VAL A 31 6.04 -0.50 -8.94
C VAL A 31 5.05 0.15 -9.91
N GLU A 32 5.28 -0.03 -11.20
CA GLU A 32 4.54 0.69 -12.23
C GLU A 32 3.19 0.06 -12.53
N ASP A 33 3.10 -1.26 -12.43
CA ASP A 33 1.89 -1.99 -12.76
C ASP A 33 1.78 -3.26 -11.91
N LYS A 34 0.69 -4.00 -12.13
CA LYS A 34 0.41 -5.22 -11.38
C LYS A 34 1.50 -6.28 -11.59
N THR A 35 2.07 -6.36 -12.79
CA THR A 35 3.14 -7.32 -13.07
C THR A 35 4.37 -7.05 -12.23
N GLU A 36 4.82 -5.80 -12.19
CA GLU A 36 5.95 -5.41 -11.34
C GLU A 36 5.66 -5.63 -9.86
N LEU A 37 4.44 -5.33 -9.43
CA LEU A 37 4.01 -5.56 -8.06
C LEU A 37 4.12 -7.04 -7.70
N MET A 38 3.60 -7.92 -8.56
CA MET A 38 3.66 -9.36 -8.31
C MET A 38 5.09 -9.88 -8.26
N LEU A 39 5.96 -9.40 -9.13
CA LEU A 39 7.37 -9.79 -9.13
C LEU A 39 8.05 -9.39 -7.82
N ALA A 40 7.78 -8.16 -7.37
CA ALA A 40 8.35 -7.67 -6.10
C ALA A 40 7.86 -8.50 -4.90
N LEU A 41 6.58 -8.86 -4.89
CA LEU A 41 6.01 -9.68 -3.81
C LEU A 41 6.54 -11.11 -3.83
N ARG A 42 6.83 -11.66 -4.99
CA ARG A 42 7.47 -12.98 -5.08
C ARG A 42 8.88 -12.98 -4.52
N GLU A 43 9.60 -11.89 -4.65
CA GLU A 43 10.94 -11.76 -4.09
C GLU A 43 10.90 -11.67 -2.56
N ASN A 44 9.94 -10.92 -2.02
CA ASN A 44 9.77 -10.78 -0.59
C ASN A 44 8.35 -10.32 -0.29
N GLU A 45 7.51 -11.23 0.19
CA GLU A 45 6.14 -10.90 0.54
C GLU A 45 6.00 -10.23 1.90
N ASP A 46 7.03 -10.28 2.76
CA ASP A 46 7.01 -9.57 4.04
C ASP A 46 7.33 -8.11 3.81
N THR A 47 6.37 -7.39 3.28
CA THR A 47 6.51 -6.00 2.88
C THR A 47 5.19 -5.25 3.04
N VAL A 48 5.24 -3.94 2.91
CA VAL A 48 4.06 -3.08 2.91
C VAL A 48 3.90 -2.49 1.52
N VAL A 49 2.68 -2.54 0.99
CA VAL A 49 2.33 -1.89 -0.28
C VAL A 49 1.43 -0.71 0.02
N ILE A 50 1.86 0.49 -0.38
CA ILE A 50 1.03 1.68 -0.33
C ILE A 50 0.39 1.81 -1.71
N LEU A 51 -0.92 1.67 -1.77
CA LEU A 51 -1.67 1.54 -3.02
C LEU A 51 -2.74 2.59 -3.14
N ASP A 52 -2.73 3.32 -4.26
CA ASP A 52 -3.91 4.07 -4.68
C ASP A 52 -4.65 3.25 -5.73
N TYR A 53 -5.70 2.56 -5.31
CA TYR A 53 -6.46 1.66 -6.18
C TYR A 53 -7.16 2.39 -7.33
N THR A 54 -7.37 3.71 -7.22
CA THR A 54 -8.02 4.49 -8.28
C THR A 54 -7.06 4.86 -9.41
N LEU A 55 -5.75 4.80 -9.16
CA LEU A 55 -4.70 5.21 -10.09
C LEU A 55 -3.80 4.06 -10.53
N PHE A 56 -4.03 2.88 -10.02
CA PHE A 56 -3.15 1.75 -10.29
C PHE A 56 -3.89 0.69 -11.13
N ASP A 57 -3.12 -0.28 -11.63
CA ASP A 57 -3.59 -1.33 -12.53
C ASP A 57 -4.30 -2.46 -11.77
N ILE A 58 -5.25 -2.10 -10.92
CA ILE A 58 -6.10 -3.05 -10.19
C ILE A 58 -7.53 -2.52 -10.27
N ASN A 59 -8.41 -3.30 -10.86
CA ASN A 59 -9.74 -2.82 -11.25
C ASN A 59 -10.84 -3.16 -10.25
N ASP A 60 -10.66 -4.18 -9.42
CA ASP A 60 -11.70 -4.56 -8.47
C ASP A 60 -11.11 -5.19 -7.20
N SER A 61 -11.96 -5.31 -6.19
CA SER A 61 -11.56 -5.86 -4.89
C SER A 61 -11.17 -7.33 -4.97
N ALA A 62 -11.75 -8.08 -5.91
CA ALA A 62 -11.43 -9.50 -6.06
C ALA A 62 -9.96 -9.70 -6.44
N GLU A 63 -9.40 -8.83 -7.28
CA GLU A 63 -7.98 -8.90 -7.62
C GLU A 63 -7.09 -8.75 -6.41
N LEU A 64 -7.39 -7.78 -5.53
CA LEU A 64 -6.61 -7.58 -4.30
C LEU A 64 -6.79 -8.72 -3.32
N LEU A 65 -7.98 -9.30 -3.22
CA LEU A 65 -8.19 -10.44 -2.34
C LEU A 65 -7.41 -11.66 -2.82
N ILE A 66 -7.33 -11.87 -4.13
CA ILE A 66 -6.51 -12.94 -4.70
C ILE A 66 -5.03 -12.71 -4.38
N LEU A 67 -4.54 -11.48 -4.52
CA LEU A 67 -3.16 -11.14 -4.16
C LEU A 67 -2.90 -11.35 -2.66
N ASN A 68 -3.86 -10.99 -1.82
CA ASN A 68 -3.76 -11.21 -0.38
C ASN A 68 -3.68 -12.70 -0.05
N GLN A 69 -4.41 -13.55 -0.77
CA GLN A 69 -4.34 -15.00 -0.57
C GLN A 69 -3.01 -15.59 -1.02
N ARG A 70 -2.46 -15.08 -2.13
CA ARG A 70 -1.17 -15.53 -2.65
C ARG A 70 0.00 -15.07 -1.79
N PHE A 71 -0.11 -13.89 -1.21
CA PHE A 71 0.95 -13.26 -0.42
C PHE A 71 0.40 -12.87 0.95
N PRO A 72 0.13 -13.86 1.82
CA PRO A 72 -0.59 -13.60 3.07
C PRO A 72 0.17 -12.75 4.07
N TYR A 73 1.48 -12.58 3.92
CA TYR A 73 2.26 -11.75 4.83
C TYR A 73 2.41 -10.31 4.37
N THR A 74 1.93 -9.98 3.17
CA THR A 74 1.95 -8.61 2.66
C THR A 74 0.89 -7.78 3.37
N ARG A 75 1.26 -6.57 3.78
CA ARG A 75 0.36 -5.61 4.39
C ARG A 75 0.07 -4.50 3.41
N TRP A 76 -1.16 -4.09 3.33
CA TRP A 76 -1.64 -3.15 2.32
C TRP A 76 -2.14 -1.89 3.00
N LEU A 77 -1.63 -0.73 2.58
CA LEU A 77 -2.16 0.56 2.99
C LEU A 77 -2.85 1.19 1.77
N LEU A 78 -4.16 1.21 1.80
CA LEU A 78 -4.94 1.86 0.74
C LEU A 78 -4.89 3.36 0.98
N PHE A 79 -4.21 4.08 0.11
CA PHE A 79 -3.92 5.50 0.25
C PHE A 79 -4.50 6.23 -0.96
N SER A 80 -5.67 6.84 -0.79
CA SER A 80 -6.44 7.42 -1.88
C SER A 80 -7.14 8.70 -1.45
N GLU A 81 -7.58 9.47 -2.43
CA GLU A 81 -8.39 10.66 -2.18
C GLU A 81 -9.82 10.30 -1.77
N ASP A 82 -10.31 9.13 -2.18
CA ASP A 82 -11.66 8.66 -1.86
C ASP A 82 -11.61 7.21 -1.40
N LEU A 83 -12.09 6.96 -0.18
CA LEU A 83 -12.16 5.64 0.42
C LEU A 83 -13.61 5.20 0.69
N SER A 84 -14.58 5.85 0.06
CA SER A 84 -16.00 5.58 0.31
C SER A 84 -16.56 4.40 -0.50
N ALA A 85 -15.82 3.90 -1.48
CA ALA A 85 -16.29 2.86 -2.37
C ALA A 85 -16.49 1.51 -1.66
N ASP A 86 -17.44 0.71 -2.17
CA ASP A 86 -17.67 -0.65 -1.71
C ASP A 86 -16.39 -1.50 -1.80
N PHE A 87 -15.54 -1.20 -2.77
CA PHE A 87 -14.22 -1.78 -2.94
C PHE A 87 -13.46 -1.83 -1.60
N VAL A 88 -13.36 -0.68 -0.93
CA VAL A 88 -12.62 -0.56 0.33
C VAL A 88 -13.31 -1.36 1.44
N ARG A 89 -14.63 -1.25 1.52
CA ARG A 89 -15.39 -1.93 2.56
C ARG A 89 -15.25 -3.44 2.49
N VAL A 90 -15.30 -3.99 1.28
CA VAL A 90 -15.11 -5.42 1.05
C VAL A 90 -13.73 -5.88 1.51
N LEU A 91 -12.68 -5.13 1.18
CA LEU A 91 -11.31 -5.49 1.56
C LEU A 91 -11.12 -5.51 3.07
N ILE A 92 -11.56 -4.46 3.76
CA ILE A 92 -11.40 -4.35 5.21
C ILE A 92 -12.18 -5.46 5.92
N ALA A 93 -13.37 -5.78 5.45
CA ALA A 93 -14.18 -6.85 6.04
C ALA A 93 -13.58 -8.24 5.80
N SER A 94 -12.83 -8.41 4.71
CA SER A 94 -12.32 -9.71 4.29
C SER A 94 -10.96 -10.07 4.90
N SER A 95 -10.15 -9.09 5.26
CA SER A 95 -8.79 -9.35 5.75
C SER A 95 -8.30 -8.22 6.65
N SER A 96 -7.59 -8.60 7.72
CA SER A 96 -6.94 -7.65 8.62
C SER A 96 -5.66 -7.07 8.03
N MET A 97 -5.22 -7.55 6.88
CA MET A 97 -4.00 -7.05 6.23
C MET A 97 -4.20 -5.74 5.46
N PHE A 98 -5.44 -5.27 5.35
CA PHE A 98 -5.75 -4.00 4.69
C PHE A 98 -5.98 -2.90 5.72
N SER A 99 -5.29 -1.77 5.54
CA SER A 99 -5.50 -0.54 6.28
C SER A 99 -5.82 0.58 5.29
N VAL A 100 -6.41 1.66 5.75
CA VAL A 100 -6.83 2.76 4.87
C VAL A 100 -6.36 4.09 5.42
N LEU A 101 -6.07 5.04 4.51
CA LEU A 101 -5.71 6.40 4.87
C LEU A 101 -6.03 7.33 3.70
N LEU A 102 -6.68 8.46 4.00
CA LEU A 102 -6.95 9.48 2.99
C LEU A 102 -5.67 10.24 2.63
N LYS A 103 -5.48 10.55 1.36
CA LYS A 103 -4.31 11.31 0.89
C LYS A 103 -4.23 12.71 1.50
N GLU A 104 -5.35 13.28 1.90
CA GLU A 104 -5.39 14.60 2.54
C GLU A 104 -5.04 14.57 4.03
N SER A 105 -4.74 13.41 4.58
CA SER A 105 -4.39 13.27 5.99
C SER A 105 -3.12 14.06 6.32
N PRO A 106 -3.01 14.60 7.55
CA PRO A 106 -1.79 15.27 7.97
C PRO A 106 -0.58 14.34 7.95
N LEU A 107 0.61 14.92 7.77
CA LEU A 107 1.85 14.15 7.69
C LEU A 107 2.07 13.25 8.89
N THR A 108 1.69 13.70 10.09
CA THR A 108 1.82 12.89 11.30
C THR A 108 1.00 11.60 11.22
N GLU A 109 -0.22 11.69 10.70
CA GLU A 109 -1.07 10.51 10.53
C GLU A 109 -0.53 9.57 9.47
N ILE A 110 0.04 10.12 8.40
CA ILE A 110 0.66 9.31 7.34
C ILE A 110 1.81 8.50 7.92
N LYS A 111 2.69 9.16 8.70
CA LYS A 111 3.81 8.47 9.35
C LYS A 111 3.33 7.38 10.31
N GLU A 112 2.31 7.66 11.10
CA GLU A 112 1.76 6.69 12.05
C GLU A 112 1.16 5.48 11.34
N ALA A 113 0.45 5.71 10.23
CA ALA A 113 -0.15 4.62 9.45
C ALA A 113 0.92 3.71 8.84
N ILE A 114 1.99 4.31 8.31
CA ILE A 114 3.10 3.54 7.74
C ILE A 114 3.78 2.72 8.84
N ARG A 115 4.06 3.34 9.98
CA ARG A 115 4.69 2.67 11.11
C ARG A 115 3.82 1.52 11.63
N PHE A 116 2.52 1.73 11.72
CA PHE A 116 1.58 0.68 12.11
C PHE A 116 1.67 -0.52 11.18
N CYS A 117 1.70 -0.29 9.87
CA CYS A 117 1.80 -1.38 8.89
C CYS A 117 3.15 -2.10 8.98
N VAL A 118 4.24 -1.36 9.17
CA VAL A 118 5.59 -1.93 9.28
C VAL A 118 5.74 -2.78 10.54
N ASP A 119 5.23 -2.31 11.67
CA ASP A 119 5.40 -2.97 12.96
C ASP A 119 4.40 -4.11 13.19
N ARG A 120 3.42 -4.25 12.32
CA ARG A 120 2.39 -5.26 12.46
C ARG A 120 2.94 -6.64 12.13
N LYS A 121 2.66 -7.58 13.01
CA LYS A 121 3.10 -8.97 12.84
C LYS A 121 1.94 -9.93 12.85
#